data_664dd0a187633f9aeda67a552a2f4e39
#
_entry.id   664dd0a187633f9aeda67a552a2f4e39
#
_cell.length_a   1.000
_cell.length_b   1.000
_cell.length_c   1.000
_cell.angle_alpha   90.00
_cell.angle_beta   90.00
_cell.angle_gamma   90.00
#
_symmetry.space_group_name_H-M   'P 1'
#
loop_
_entity.id
_entity.type
_entity.pdbx_description
1 polymer ?
#
loop_
_entity_poly.entity_id
_entity_poly.type
_entity_poly.pdbx_seq_one_letter_code
_entity_poly.pdbx_strand_id
1 'polypeptide(L)'
;VTTSRKQARGDRSRELILDTAERLMAGRGYSGTAMSAICRETGLPATSIYWHFGSKQGLLAAVMERGARRWFAALPDWDDTSDETAEEQAARLTERGADALTEQPAFLRLFYLLALDSADDLDAAALVRRVRDTANQRFRRVIEEMLAAEHPPEVAGPAAEELARFAVACSDGCFFAVALEPGETDARRMFADLFLAVRALAPAAIHRARRET
;
A
#
# COMPACT_ATOMS: atom_id res chain seq x y z
N VAL A 1 21.47 -17.22 27.76
CA VAL A 1 21.64 -17.84 26.42
C VAL A 1 20.34 -18.56 25.96
N THR A 2 19.57 -19.16 26.88
CA THR A 2 18.37 -19.97 26.55
C THR A 2 17.18 -19.12 26.12
N THR A 3 16.99 -17.93 26.68
CA THR A 3 15.88 -17.01 26.38
C THR A 3 15.97 -16.49 24.93
N SER A 4 17.17 -16.16 24.46
CA SER A 4 17.42 -15.68 23.09
C SER A 4 17.09 -16.73 22.01
N ARG A 5 17.40 -18.02 22.25
CA ARG A 5 17.09 -19.11 21.30
C ARG A 5 15.60 -19.41 21.20
N LYS A 6 14.87 -19.35 22.33
CA LYS A 6 13.41 -19.54 22.35
C LYS A 6 12.69 -18.41 21.63
N GLN A 7 13.13 -17.17 21.84
CA GLN A 7 12.61 -15.99 21.19
C GLN A 7 12.84 -16.03 19.67
N ALA A 8 14.09 -16.30 19.24
CA ALA A 8 14.41 -16.44 17.82
C ALA A 8 13.63 -17.57 17.11
N ARG A 9 13.30 -18.67 17.82
CA ARG A 9 12.45 -19.72 17.28
C ARG A 9 10.98 -19.26 17.16
N GLY A 10 10.48 -18.50 18.12
CA GLY A 10 9.16 -17.88 18.09
C GLY A 10 9.02 -16.93 16.92
N ASP A 11 9.99 -16.04 16.72
CA ASP A 11 10.00 -15.07 15.63
C ASP A 11 10.02 -15.75 14.26
N ARG A 12 10.82 -16.82 14.08
CA ARG A 12 10.84 -17.60 12.83
C ARG A 12 9.48 -18.28 12.56
N SER A 13 8.86 -18.83 13.58
CA SER A 13 7.54 -19.45 13.44
C SER A 13 6.48 -18.42 13.07
N ARG A 14 6.54 -17.23 13.67
CA ARG A 14 5.65 -16.12 13.38
C ARG A 14 5.78 -15.66 11.93
N GLU A 15 6.99 -15.47 11.42
CA GLU A 15 7.22 -15.06 10.03
C GLU A 15 6.78 -16.15 9.05
N LEU A 16 7.06 -17.42 9.30
CA LEU A 16 6.59 -18.54 8.47
C LEU A 16 5.07 -18.58 8.36
N ILE A 17 4.36 -18.35 9.48
CA ILE A 17 2.88 -18.29 9.49
C ILE A 17 2.41 -17.11 8.65
N LEU A 18 3.00 -15.93 8.80
CA LEU A 18 2.62 -14.74 8.06
C LEU A 18 2.84 -14.90 6.56
N ASP A 19 3.99 -15.44 6.13
CA ASP A 19 4.29 -15.67 4.70
C ASP A 19 3.30 -16.67 4.08
N THR A 20 3.02 -17.74 4.80
CA THR A 20 2.06 -18.77 4.35
C THR A 20 0.64 -18.21 4.28
N ALA A 21 0.21 -17.47 5.29
CA ALA A 21 -1.12 -16.86 5.34
C ALA A 21 -1.30 -15.82 4.24
N GLU A 22 -0.34 -14.93 4.03
CA GLU A 22 -0.35 -13.93 2.96
C GLU A 22 -0.55 -14.59 1.59
N ARG A 23 0.27 -15.59 1.26
CA ARG A 23 0.18 -16.32 0.00
C ARG A 23 -1.16 -17.03 -0.19
N LEU A 24 -1.64 -17.73 0.83
CA LEU A 24 -2.90 -18.47 0.75
C LEU A 24 -4.11 -17.54 0.64
N MET A 25 -4.14 -16.46 1.45
CA MET A 25 -5.21 -15.48 1.45
C MET A 25 -5.21 -14.65 0.15
N ALA A 26 -4.06 -14.30 -0.39
CA ALA A 26 -3.95 -13.64 -1.69
C ALA A 26 -4.45 -14.52 -2.85
N GLY A 27 -4.23 -15.85 -2.76
CA GLY A 27 -4.65 -16.78 -3.81
C GLY A 27 -6.11 -17.23 -3.74
N ARG A 28 -6.70 -17.34 -2.52
CA ARG A 28 -8.01 -17.97 -2.27
C ARG A 28 -9.01 -17.02 -1.63
N GLY A 29 -8.62 -15.79 -1.34
CA GLY A 29 -9.37 -14.87 -0.50
C GLY A 29 -9.25 -15.22 1.00
N TYR A 30 -9.64 -14.26 1.85
CA TYR A 30 -9.66 -14.45 3.30
C TYR A 30 -10.65 -15.54 3.71
N SER A 31 -11.89 -15.45 3.22
CA SER A 31 -12.95 -16.41 3.53
C SER A 31 -12.61 -17.83 3.07
N GLY A 32 -12.01 -17.98 1.89
CA GLY A 32 -11.59 -19.25 1.31
C GLY A 32 -10.35 -19.90 1.93
N THR A 33 -9.67 -19.22 2.87
CA THR A 33 -8.46 -19.74 3.53
C THR A 33 -8.81 -20.31 4.90
N ALA A 34 -8.80 -21.62 5.04
CA ALA A 34 -8.99 -22.30 6.32
C ALA A 34 -7.71 -22.30 7.17
N MET A 35 -7.83 -22.19 8.50
CA MET A 35 -6.69 -22.29 9.44
C MET A 35 -5.96 -23.63 9.31
N SER A 36 -6.69 -24.72 9.05
CA SER A 36 -6.11 -26.06 8.82
C SER A 36 -5.20 -26.11 7.58
N ALA A 37 -5.47 -25.30 6.55
CA ALA A 37 -4.60 -25.20 5.39
C ALA A 37 -3.26 -24.52 5.75
N ILE A 38 -3.31 -23.48 6.59
CA ILE A 38 -2.10 -22.80 7.09
C ILE A 38 -1.29 -23.75 7.97
N CYS A 39 -1.94 -24.49 8.89
CA CYS A 39 -1.28 -25.50 9.72
C CYS A 39 -0.56 -26.56 8.86
N ARG A 40 -1.22 -27.08 7.85
CA ARG A 40 -0.66 -28.11 6.96
C ARG A 40 0.57 -27.61 6.20
N GLU A 41 0.53 -26.38 5.70
CA GLU A 41 1.65 -25.82 4.91
C GLU A 41 2.83 -25.37 5.77
N THR A 42 2.56 -24.86 6.99
CA THR A 42 3.61 -24.47 7.92
C THR A 42 4.19 -25.64 8.70
N GLY A 43 3.48 -26.78 8.77
CA GLY A 43 3.83 -27.89 9.67
C GLY A 43 3.64 -27.54 11.16
N LEU A 44 3.01 -26.42 11.47
CA LEU A 44 2.78 -25.97 12.85
C LEU A 44 1.38 -26.30 13.34
N PRO A 45 1.20 -26.67 14.62
CA PRO A 45 -0.12 -26.93 15.17
C PRO A 45 -0.94 -25.64 15.29
N ALA A 46 -2.26 -25.75 15.22
CA ALA A 46 -3.17 -24.63 15.34
C ALA A 46 -2.96 -23.80 16.62
N THR A 47 -2.62 -24.48 17.74
CA THR A 47 -2.29 -23.83 19.00
C THR A 47 -1.14 -22.85 18.90
N SER A 48 -0.14 -23.12 18.06
CA SER A 48 0.98 -22.22 17.81
C SER A 48 0.51 -20.96 17.06
N ILE A 49 -0.38 -21.13 16.07
CA ILE A 49 -0.92 -20.00 15.29
C ILE A 49 -1.80 -19.12 16.18
N TYR A 50 -2.71 -19.73 16.96
CA TYR A 50 -3.56 -18.99 17.89
C TYR A 50 -2.77 -18.31 19.02
N TRP A 51 -1.65 -18.88 19.44
CA TRP A 51 -0.77 -18.25 20.42
C TRP A 51 -0.14 -16.94 19.89
N HIS A 52 0.23 -16.91 18.60
CA HIS A 52 0.82 -15.72 17.98
C HIS A 52 -0.21 -14.64 17.61
N PHE A 53 -1.40 -15.03 17.18
CA PHE A 53 -2.33 -14.13 16.51
C PHE A 53 -3.74 -14.09 17.13
N GLY A 54 -4.04 -14.94 18.09
CA GLY A 54 -5.31 -14.99 18.80
C GLY A 54 -6.46 -15.58 17.97
N SER A 55 -6.62 -15.16 16.73
CA SER A 55 -7.71 -15.57 15.84
C SER A 55 -7.27 -15.54 14.37
N LYS A 56 -8.13 -16.06 13.47
CA LYS A 56 -7.93 -15.90 12.02
C LYS A 56 -7.94 -14.42 11.62
N GLN A 57 -8.78 -13.63 12.26
CA GLN A 57 -8.89 -12.19 12.05
C GLN A 57 -7.65 -11.45 12.54
N GLY A 58 -7.11 -11.81 13.72
CA GLY A 58 -5.83 -11.28 14.20
C GLY A 58 -4.64 -11.64 13.30
N LEU A 59 -4.68 -12.86 12.70
CA LEU A 59 -3.70 -13.26 11.69
C LEU A 59 -3.83 -12.40 10.42
N LEU A 60 -5.05 -12.15 9.92
CA LEU A 60 -5.29 -11.27 8.78
C LEU A 60 -4.75 -9.85 9.06
N ALA A 61 -5.08 -9.29 10.22
CA ALA A 61 -4.61 -7.97 10.62
C ALA A 61 -3.07 -7.90 10.60
N ALA A 62 -2.39 -8.90 11.16
CA ALA A 62 -0.93 -8.97 11.18
C ALA A 62 -0.32 -9.13 9.77
N VAL A 63 -0.95 -9.91 8.87
CA VAL A 63 -0.54 -10.03 7.46
C VAL A 63 -0.65 -8.67 6.75
N MET A 64 -1.78 -8.00 6.89
CA MET A 64 -2.02 -6.70 6.25
C MET A 64 -1.10 -5.60 6.80
N GLU A 65 -0.91 -5.54 8.11
CA GLU A 65 0.01 -4.58 8.73
C GLU A 65 1.46 -4.79 8.28
N ARG A 66 1.90 -6.05 8.18
CA ARG A 66 3.23 -6.39 7.67
C ARG A 66 3.36 -6.04 6.19
N GLY A 67 2.38 -6.39 5.38
CA GLY A 67 2.34 -6.09 3.95
C GLY A 67 2.36 -4.59 3.68
N ALA A 68 1.50 -3.82 4.36
CA ALA A 68 1.47 -2.37 4.26
C ALA A 68 2.80 -1.73 4.69
N ARG A 69 3.39 -2.19 5.80
CA ARG A 69 4.69 -1.69 6.25
C ARG A 69 5.80 -1.96 5.24
N ARG A 70 5.86 -3.17 4.65
CA ARG A 70 6.84 -3.52 3.60
C ARG A 70 6.62 -2.68 2.34
N TRP A 71 5.36 -2.54 1.93
CA TRP A 71 4.98 -1.71 0.79
C TRP A 71 5.43 -0.27 0.96
N PHE A 72 5.05 0.36 2.07
CA PHE A 72 5.43 1.75 2.30
C PHE A 72 6.92 1.95 2.59
N ALA A 73 7.61 0.96 3.13
CA ALA A 73 9.07 1.02 3.31
C ALA A 73 9.85 0.88 1.99
N ALA A 74 9.26 0.27 0.95
CA ALA A 74 9.86 0.21 -0.39
C ALA A 74 9.74 1.54 -1.14
N LEU A 75 8.81 2.41 -0.73
CA LEU A 75 8.64 3.74 -1.29
C LEU A 75 9.50 4.73 -0.49
N PRO A 76 10.43 5.46 -1.11
CA PRO A 76 11.17 6.49 -0.41
C PRO A 76 10.20 7.58 0.08
N ASP A 77 10.53 8.20 1.21
CA ASP A 77 9.82 9.37 1.68
C ASP A 77 10.32 10.62 0.95
N TRP A 78 9.51 11.68 1.01
CA TRP A 78 9.95 13.01 0.60
C TRP A 78 11.11 13.46 1.50
N ASP A 79 12.18 13.95 0.89
CA ASP A 79 13.38 14.41 1.60
C ASP A 79 13.52 15.94 1.49
N ASP A 80 13.16 16.63 2.56
CA ASP A 80 13.23 18.09 2.67
C ASP A 80 14.69 18.61 2.66
N THR A 81 15.67 17.71 2.79
CA THR A 81 17.12 18.04 2.82
C THR A 81 17.84 17.73 1.50
N SER A 82 17.11 17.16 0.52
CA SER A 82 17.66 16.82 -0.79
C SER A 82 17.98 18.07 -1.62
N ASP A 83 19.08 18.02 -2.36
CA ASP A 83 19.42 19.04 -3.36
C ASP A 83 18.62 18.88 -4.67
N GLU A 84 17.81 17.83 -4.80
CA GLU A 84 16.91 17.61 -5.93
C GLU A 84 15.77 18.64 -5.93
N THR A 85 15.33 19.04 -7.10
CA THR A 85 14.09 19.81 -7.24
C THR A 85 12.88 19.00 -6.82
N ALA A 86 11.78 19.66 -6.45
CA ALA A 86 10.52 19.00 -6.12
C ALA A 86 10.02 18.07 -7.25
N GLU A 87 10.25 18.47 -8.50
CA GLU A 87 9.88 17.67 -9.68
C GLU A 87 10.73 16.42 -9.84
N GLU A 88 12.04 16.51 -9.65
CA GLU A 88 12.97 15.37 -9.70
C GLU A 88 12.66 14.37 -8.60
N GLN A 89 12.40 14.84 -7.36
CA GLN A 89 11.99 13.97 -6.27
C GLN A 89 10.66 13.27 -6.57
N ALA A 90 9.65 13.99 -7.07
CA ALA A 90 8.35 13.40 -7.40
C ALA A 90 8.46 12.36 -8.52
N ALA A 91 9.29 12.63 -9.56
CA ALA A 91 9.56 11.65 -10.62
C ALA A 91 10.21 10.37 -10.06
N ARG A 92 11.21 10.50 -9.20
CA ARG A 92 11.90 9.39 -8.53
C ARG A 92 10.94 8.57 -7.65
N LEU A 93 10.07 9.24 -6.88
CA LEU A 93 9.05 8.59 -6.06
C LEU A 93 8.05 7.81 -6.93
N THR A 94 7.71 8.36 -8.09
CA THR A 94 6.81 7.73 -9.06
C THR A 94 7.41 6.45 -9.65
N GLU A 95 8.69 6.48 -10.05
CA GLU A 95 9.41 5.30 -10.52
C GLU A 95 9.47 4.19 -9.47
N ARG A 96 9.78 4.53 -8.22
CA ARG A 96 9.80 3.58 -7.11
C ARG A 96 8.41 3.00 -6.80
N GLY A 97 7.36 3.81 -7.00
CA GLY A 97 5.97 3.33 -6.93
C GLY A 97 5.67 2.22 -7.93
N ALA A 98 6.13 2.38 -9.17
CA ALA A 98 5.99 1.36 -10.21
C ALA A 98 6.75 0.05 -9.88
N ASP A 99 7.98 0.16 -9.36
CA ASP A 99 8.77 -1.00 -8.95
C ASP A 99 8.07 -1.76 -7.79
N ALA A 100 7.63 -1.04 -6.77
CA ALA A 100 6.92 -1.63 -5.61
C ALA A 100 5.67 -2.42 -6.04
N LEU A 101 4.97 -1.97 -7.08
CA LEU A 101 3.78 -2.62 -7.64
C LEU A 101 4.06 -4.05 -8.10
N THR A 102 5.24 -4.27 -8.69
CA THR A 102 5.67 -5.58 -9.20
C THR A 102 6.37 -6.44 -8.15
N GLU A 103 6.97 -5.82 -7.14
CA GLU A 103 7.72 -6.52 -6.08
C GLU A 103 6.82 -7.17 -5.01
N GLN A 104 5.62 -6.64 -4.76
CA GLN A 104 4.72 -7.10 -3.69
C GLN A 104 3.29 -7.41 -4.14
N PRO A 105 3.11 -8.22 -5.19
CA PRO A 105 1.79 -8.46 -5.79
C PRO A 105 0.82 -9.19 -4.85
N ALA A 106 1.33 -10.03 -3.94
CA ALA A 106 0.48 -10.79 -3.01
C ALA A 106 -0.22 -9.87 -1.99
N PHE A 107 0.48 -8.88 -1.43
CA PHE A 107 -0.10 -7.89 -0.52
C PHE A 107 -1.19 -7.08 -1.23
N LEU A 108 -0.88 -6.51 -2.40
CA LEU A 108 -1.83 -5.68 -3.14
C LEU A 108 -3.06 -6.49 -3.56
N ARG A 109 -2.87 -7.72 -4.04
CA ARG A 109 -3.99 -8.59 -4.38
C ARG A 109 -4.90 -8.85 -3.18
N LEU A 110 -4.33 -9.17 -2.02
CA LEU A 110 -5.11 -9.35 -0.79
C LEU A 110 -5.82 -8.06 -0.37
N PHE A 111 -5.13 -6.92 -0.46
CA PHE A 111 -5.71 -5.61 -0.17
C PHE A 111 -6.96 -5.34 -1.02
N TYR A 112 -6.88 -5.52 -2.34
CA TYR A 112 -8.04 -5.29 -3.23
C TYR A 112 -9.16 -6.31 -3.04
N LEU A 113 -8.83 -7.59 -2.80
CA LEU A 113 -9.84 -8.60 -2.48
C LEU A 113 -10.61 -8.21 -1.21
N LEU A 114 -9.91 -7.74 -0.17
CA LEU A 114 -10.55 -7.26 1.05
C LEU A 114 -11.35 -5.99 0.81
N ALA A 115 -10.84 -5.04 0.03
CA ALA A 115 -11.53 -3.79 -0.28
C ALA A 115 -12.88 -4.02 -0.98
N LEU A 116 -12.98 -5.08 -1.80
CA LEU A 116 -14.20 -5.44 -2.53
C LEU A 116 -15.15 -6.34 -1.73
N ASP A 117 -14.63 -7.16 -0.80
CA ASP A 117 -15.40 -8.19 -0.06
C ASP A 117 -15.75 -7.77 1.39
N SER A 118 -15.25 -6.63 1.87
CA SER A 118 -15.36 -6.24 3.28
C SER A 118 -16.63 -5.47 3.65
N ALA A 119 -17.67 -5.49 2.82
CA ALA A 119 -18.90 -4.73 3.07
C ALA A 119 -19.53 -5.05 4.44
N ASP A 120 -19.46 -6.31 4.88
CA ASP A 120 -20.05 -6.80 6.13
C ASP A 120 -19.02 -7.03 7.27
N ASP A 121 -17.70 -6.86 7.00
CA ASP A 121 -16.62 -7.02 8.00
C ASP A 121 -16.02 -5.66 8.35
N LEU A 122 -16.50 -5.07 9.45
CA LEU A 122 -16.09 -3.72 9.89
C LEU A 122 -14.58 -3.63 10.22
N ASP A 123 -13.96 -4.72 10.68
CA ASP A 123 -12.53 -4.72 11.03
C ASP A 123 -11.66 -4.82 9.77
N ALA A 124 -12.06 -5.65 8.81
CA ALA A 124 -11.40 -5.70 7.50
C ALA A 124 -11.54 -4.35 6.75
N ALA A 125 -12.73 -3.75 6.76
CA ALA A 125 -12.97 -2.44 6.19
C ALA A 125 -12.13 -1.33 6.86
N ALA A 126 -11.98 -1.37 8.20
CA ALA A 126 -11.13 -0.42 8.92
C ALA A 126 -9.65 -0.58 8.54
N LEU A 127 -9.19 -1.81 8.33
CA LEU A 127 -7.83 -2.12 7.92
C LEU A 127 -7.54 -1.59 6.51
N VAL A 128 -8.46 -1.82 5.58
CA VAL A 128 -8.39 -1.29 4.20
C VAL A 128 -8.36 0.24 4.21
N ARG A 129 -9.23 0.90 4.99
CA ARG A 129 -9.23 2.36 5.12
C ARG A 129 -7.88 2.90 5.61
N ARG A 130 -7.29 2.32 6.67
CA ARG A 130 -5.97 2.77 7.16
C ARG A 130 -4.88 2.72 6.10
N VAL A 131 -4.82 1.64 5.32
CA VAL A 131 -3.85 1.52 4.21
C VAL A 131 -4.10 2.59 3.16
N ARG A 132 -5.38 2.81 2.80
CA ARG A 132 -5.79 3.81 1.82
C ARG A 132 -5.46 5.25 2.27
N ASP A 133 -5.73 5.55 3.53
CA ASP A 133 -5.45 6.87 4.11
C ASP A 133 -3.95 7.15 4.12
N THR A 134 -3.11 6.15 4.45
CA THR A 134 -1.66 6.27 4.37
C THR A 134 -1.19 6.54 2.94
N ALA A 135 -1.74 5.84 1.95
CA ALA A 135 -1.42 6.10 0.54
C ALA A 135 -1.80 7.53 0.13
N ASN A 136 -3.05 7.96 0.44
CA ASN A 136 -3.50 9.33 0.15
C ASN A 136 -2.62 10.40 0.81
N GLN A 137 -2.22 10.21 2.07
CA GLN A 137 -1.34 11.16 2.78
C GLN A 137 0.03 11.27 2.10
N ARG A 138 0.62 10.15 1.63
CA ARG A 138 1.92 10.17 0.93
C ARG A 138 1.83 10.89 -0.41
N PHE A 139 0.85 10.56 -1.23
CA PHE A 139 0.62 11.26 -2.50
C PHE A 139 0.35 12.76 -2.28
N ARG A 140 -0.51 13.08 -1.28
CA ARG A 140 -0.80 14.47 -0.92
C ARG A 140 0.47 15.22 -0.57
N ARG A 141 1.34 14.68 0.29
CA ARG A 141 2.60 15.35 0.67
C ARG A 141 3.46 15.66 -0.54
N VAL A 142 3.72 14.67 -1.41
CA VAL A 142 4.54 14.88 -2.62
C VAL A 142 3.95 15.97 -3.51
N ILE A 143 2.64 15.95 -3.74
CA ILE A 143 1.97 16.92 -4.61
C ILE A 143 1.94 18.30 -3.94
N GLU A 144 1.71 18.38 -2.64
CA GLU A 144 1.71 19.64 -1.87
C GLU A 144 3.07 20.33 -1.95
N GLU A 145 4.18 19.60 -1.77
CA GLU A 145 5.55 20.13 -1.91
C GLU A 145 5.85 20.61 -3.34
N MET A 146 5.37 19.88 -4.35
CA MET A 146 5.49 20.35 -5.74
C MET A 146 4.73 21.66 -5.99
N LEU A 147 3.55 21.84 -5.39
CA LEU A 147 2.72 23.03 -5.59
C LEU A 147 3.17 24.20 -4.71
N ALA A 148 3.78 23.95 -3.56
CA ALA A 148 4.23 24.96 -2.61
C ALA A 148 5.32 25.88 -3.18
N ALA A 149 6.03 25.46 -4.22
CA ALA A 149 7.01 26.31 -4.92
C ALA A 149 6.36 27.55 -5.56
N GLU A 150 5.09 27.46 -5.99
CA GLU A 150 4.40 28.53 -6.74
C GLU A 150 3.11 29.00 -6.08
N HIS A 151 2.62 28.30 -5.06
CA HIS A 151 1.31 28.57 -4.46
C HIS A 151 1.36 28.55 -2.92
N PRO A 152 0.59 29.42 -2.25
CA PRO A 152 0.54 29.45 -0.79
C PRO A 152 -0.21 28.24 -0.22
N PRO A 153 0.05 27.84 1.03
CA PRO A 153 -0.47 26.60 1.64
C PRO A 153 -2.00 26.47 1.59
N GLU A 154 -2.74 27.56 1.73
CA GLU A 154 -4.20 27.61 1.68
C GLU A 154 -4.77 27.24 0.30
N VAL A 155 -3.98 27.28 -0.74
CA VAL A 155 -4.33 26.87 -2.11
C VAL A 155 -3.68 25.52 -2.47
N ALA A 156 -2.39 25.35 -2.13
CA ALA A 156 -1.64 24.13 -2.43
C ALA A 156 -2.22 22.91 -1.71
N GLY A 157 -2.58 23.03 -0.43
CA GLY A 157 -3.11 21.93 0.38
C GLY A 157 -4.39 21.31 -0.16
N PRO A 158 -5.48 22.10 -0.37
CA PRO A 158 -6.73 21.57 -0.96
C PRO A 158 -6.54 21.00 -2.37
N ALA A 159 -5.74 21.65 -3.23
CA ALA A 159 -5.43 21.15 -4.56
C ALA A 159 -4.66 19.82 -4.51
N ALA A 160 -3.69 19.70 -3.60
CA ALA A 160 -2.93 18.46 -3.39
C ALA A 160 -3.82 17.32 -2.87
N GLU A 161 -4.79 17.60 -2.01
CA GLU A 161 -5.73 16.60 -1.52
C GLU A 161 -6.61 16.04 -2.65
N GLU A 162 -7.13 16.89 -3.51
CA GLU A 162 -7.90 16.47 -4.69
C GLU A 162 -7.06 15.62 -5.64
N LEU A 163 -5.85 16.09 -6.00
CA LEU A 163 -4.95 15.41 -6.91
C LEU A 163 -4.43 14.09 -6.34
N ALA A 164 -4.22 14.01 -5.03
CA ALA A 164 -3.81 12.76 -4.37
C ALA A 164 -4.86 11.66 -4.51
N ARG A 165 -6.13 11.97 -4.33
CA ARG A 165 -7.23 11.00 -4.53
C ARG A 165 -7.26 10.49 -5.98
N PHE A 166 -7.06 11.38 -6.95
CA PHE A 166 -6.93 10.99 -8.36
C PHE A 166 -5.71 10.10 -8.58
N ALA A 167 -4.54 10.49 -8.08
CA ALA A 167 -3.30 9.73 -8.23
C ALA A 167 -3.39 8.32 -7.62
N VAL A 168 -3.99 8.19 -6.42
CA VAL A 168 -4.23 6.88 -5.79
C VAL A 168 -5.17 6.03 -6.64
N ALA A 169 -6.27 6.60 -7.17
CA ALA A 169 -7.19 5.87 -8.03
C ALA A 169 -6.52 5.40 -9.34
N CYS A 170 -5.66 6.22 -9.94
CA CYS A 170 -4.89 5.83 -11.11
C CYS A 170 -3.85 4.73 -10.77
N SER A 171 -3.19 4.82 -9.62
CA SER A 171 -2.24 3.77 -9.18
C SER A 171 -2.93 2.42 -8.95
N ASP A 172 -4.18 2.42 -8.46
CA ASP A 172 -5.01 1.21 -8.39
C ASP A 172 -5.25 0.64 -9.79
N GLY A 173 -5.58 1.50 -10.77
CA GLY A 173 -5.75 1.12 -12.18
C GLY A 173 -4.48 0.50 -12.76
N CYS A 174 -3.31 1.07 -12.46
CA CYS A 174 -2.02 0.51 -12.87
C CYS A 174 -1.82 -0.91 -12.32
N PHE A 175 -2.15 -1.15 -11.04
CA PHE A 175 -2.09 -2.49 -10.47
C PHE A 175 -2.97 -3.49 -11.23
N PHE A 176 -4.22 -3.11 -11.51
CA PHE A 176 -5.14 -3.99 -12.24
C PHE A 176 -4.67 -4.25 -13.66
N ALA A 177 -4.13 -3.25 -14.38
CA ALA A 177 -3.59 -3.44 -15.71
C ALA A 177 -2.43 -4.44 -15.72
N VAL A 178 -1.45 -4.28 -14.82
CA VAL A 178 -0.33 -5.22 -14.67
C VAL A 178 -0.80 -6.63 -14.28
N ALA A 179 -1.81 -6.73 -13.41
CA ALA A 179 -2.33 -8.01 -12.94
C ALA A 179 -3.16 -8.76 -14.00
N LEU A 180 -3.85 -8.04 -14.89
CA LEU A 180 -4.70 -8.60 -15.95
C LEU A 180 -3.92 -8.89 -17.23
N GLU A 181 -2.88 -8.11 -17.51
CA GLU A 181 -2.07 -8.17 -18.73
C GLU A 181 -0.58 -8.39 -18.39
N PRO A 182 -0.23 -9.52 -17.74
CA PRO A 182 1.12 -9.75 -17.28
C PRO A 182 2.11 -9.85 -18.45
N GLY A 183 3.13 -8.98 -18.43
CA GLY A 183 4.15 -8.91 -19.48
C GLY A 183 3.81 -8.04 -20.69
N GLU A 184 2.59 -7.52 -20.80
CA GLU A 184 2.18 -6.57 -21.83
C GLU A 184 2.13 -5.14 -21.30
N THR A 185 1.87 -4.96 -20.00
CA THR A 185 1.75 -3.66 -19.35
C THR A 185 3.08 -3.21 -18.73
N ASP A 186 3.55 -2.04 -19.15
CA ASP A 186 4.71 -1.36 -18.56
C ASP A 186 4.28 -0.47 -17.39
N ALA A 187 4.46 -0.97 -16.17
CA ALA A 187 4.12 -0.24 -14.95
C ALA A 187 4.87 1.09 -14.82
N ARG A 188 6.16 1.15 -15.20
CA ARG A 188 6.96 2.38 -15.12
C ARG A 188 6.43 3.45 -16.05
N ARG A 189 6.05 3.07 -17.27
CA ARG A 189 5.43 3.98 -18.22
C ARG A 189 4.09 4.51 -17.70
N MET A 190 3.23 3.63 -17.18
CA MET A 190 1.95 4.04 -16.61
C MET A 190 2.10 5.02 -15.44
N PHE A 191 3.08 4.80 -14.56
CA PHE A 191 3.36 5.73 -13.47
C PHE A 191 3.95 7.05 -13.95
N ALA A 192 4.79 7.04 -14.99
CA ALA A 192 5.25 8.27 -15.63
C ALA A 192 4.08 9.06 -16.25
N ASP A 193 3.16 8.38 -16.93
CA ASP A 193 1.94 9.00 -17.47
C ASP A 193 1.03 9.52 -16.35
N LEU A 194 0.91 8.81 -15.22
CA LEU A 194 0.22 9.29 -14.02
C LEU A 194 0.83 10.60 -13.50
N PHE A 195 2.15 10.67 -13.40
CA PHE A 195 2.84 11.88 -12.97
C PHE A 195 2.55 13.07 -13.91
N LEU A 196 2.61 12.84 -15.23
CA LEU A 196 2.25 13.84 -16.23
C LEU A 196 0.79 14.28 -16.12
N ALA A 197 -0.12 13.33 -15.87
CA ALA A 197 -1.54 13.63 -15.69
C ALA A 197 -1.81 14.49 -14.44
N VAL A 198 -1.15 14.20 -13.32
CA VAL A 198 -1.24 15.02 -12.09
C VAL A 198 -0.75 16.45 -12.37
N ARG A 199 0.37 16.61 -13.05
CA ARG A 199 0.89 17.92 -13.45
C ARG A 199 -0.07 18.68 -14.39
N ALA A 200 -0.63 18.01 -15.37
CA ALA A 200 -1.57 18.61 -16.31
C ALA A 200 -2.88 19.06 -15.64
N LEU A 201 -3.32 18.35 -14.59
CA LEU A 201 -4.53 18.67 -13.82
C LEU A 201 -4.29 19.74 -12.74
N ALA A 202 -3.06 19.98 -12.33
CA ALA A 202 -2.71 20.91 -11.25
C ALA A 202 -3.30 22.32 -11.43
N PRO A 203 -3.22 22.97 -12.62
CA PRO A 203 -3.81 24.31 -12.81
C PRO A 203 -5.33 24.34 -12.55
N ALA A 204 -6.06 23.27 -12.93
CA ALA A 204 -7.48 23.19 -12.70
C ALA A 204 -7.82 22.97 -11.22
N ALA A 205 -7.06 22.14 -10.50
CA ALA A 205 -7.20 21.92 -9.06
C ALA A 205 -6.90 23.22 -8.28
N ILE A 206 -5.84 23.92 -8.61
CA ILE A 206 -5.49 25.23 -8.05
C ILE A 206 -6.61 26.25 -8.27
N HIS A 207 -7.19 26.30 -9.48
CA HIS A 207 -8.30 27.20 -9.76
C HIS A 207 -9.52 26.90 -8.87
N ARG A 208 -9.86 25.63 -8.65
CA ARG A 208 -10.96 25.23 -7.73
C ARG A 208 -10.65 25.62 -6.28
N ALA A 209 -9.45 25.29 -5.80
CA ALA A 209 -9.01 25.64 -4.45
C ALA A 209 -9.13 27.14 -4.13
N ARG A 210 -8.73 28.01 -5.07
CA ARG A 210 -8.86 29.47 -4.92
C ARG A 210 -10.31 29.99 -4.85
N ARG A 211 -11.27 29.22 -5.30
CA ARG A 211 -12.70 29.62 -5.25
C ARG A 211 -13.39 29.21 -3.96
N GLU A 212 -12.78 28.29 -3.21
CA GLU A 212 -13.29 27.76 -1.95
C GLU A 212 -12.66 28.45 -0.73
N THR A 213 -11.58 29.23 -0.94
CA THR A 213 -10.91 30.09 0.04
C THR A 213 -11.47 31.50 -0.04
#